data_4aafe6c71557158fd1a74397f5ab5d56
#
_entry.id   4aafe6c71557158fd1a74397f5ab5d56
#
_cell.length_a   1.000
_cell.length_b   1.000
_cell.length_c   1.000
_cell.angle_alpha   90.00
_cell.angle_beta   90.00
_cell.angle_gamma   90.00
#
_symmetry.space_group_name_H-M   'P 1'
#
loop_
_entity.id
_entity.type
_entity.pdbx_description
1 polymer ?
#
loop_
_entity_poly.entity_id
_entity_poly.type
_entity_poly.pdbx_seq_one_letter_code
_entity_poly.pdbx_strand_id
1 'polypeptide(L)'
;MAIYPSWSYSQSRAQTFDECLRKYYYHYYGSHNGWNSAQGTEEQVTLYRLKQLSNLYILFGNITHQMCESVIRGWMEKGAIPRTAYLETAMKNMLNNSYKESLHRELWLQDPKNRVMLAEVYYDDEVLPERIALIKERQHAVIQNLYRTAVWRELQQGKARIVEVEKWDTMLLHETKVYVKMDLLYRRDNGDMVIVDWKTGKEGDFSDQLFCMLPMCRSTISFLWRRLRYVWSI
;
A
#
# COMPACT_ATOMS: atom_id res chain seq x y z
N MET A 1 -17.63 -28.47 -6.94
CA MET A 1 -17.82 -27.06 -7.38
C MET A 1 -16.88 -26.19 -6.56
N ALA A 2 -16.01 -25.40 -7.20
CA ALA A 2 -15.19 -24.42 -6.48
C ALA A 2 -16.14 -23.35 -5.89
N ILE A 3 -16.17 -23.24 -4.57
CA ILE A 3 -16.97 -22.22 -3.89
C ILE A 3 -16.12 -20.95 -3.88
N TYR A 4 -16.38 -20.05 -4.82
CA TYR A 4 -15.75 -18.74 -4.81
C TYR A 4 -16.29 -17.90 -3.66
N PRO A 5 -15.47 -17.03 -3.06
CA PRO A 5 -15.94 -16.09 -2.06
C PRO A 5 -16.97 -15.13 -2.66
N SER A 6 -17.91 -14.65 -1.83
CA SER A 6 -18.84 -13.61 -2.25
C SER A 6 -18.11 -12.41 -2.83
N TRP A 7 -18.69 -11.79 -3.84
CA TRP A 7 -18.09 -10.62 -4.46
C TRP A 7 -17.90 -9.50 -3.45
N SER A 8 -16.80 -8.77 -3.58
CA SER A 8 -16.45 -7.64 -2.73
C SER A 8 -15.78 -6.56 -3.58
N TYR A 9 -15.89 -5.34 -3.14
CA TYR A 9 -15.25 -4.20 -3.80
C TYR A 9 -13.94 -3.82 -3.09
N SER A 10 -12.94 -3.46 -3.86
CA SER A 10 -11.79 -2.64 -3.45
C SER A 10 -11.32 -1.85 -4.66
N GLN A 11 -10.69 -0.71 -4.44
CA GLN A 11 -10.19 0.13 -5.54
C GLN A 11 -9.21 -0.64 -6.46
N SER A 12 -8.29 -1.42 -5.89
CA SER A 12 -7.37 -2.24 -6.67
C SER A 12 -8.07 -3.32 -7.49
N ARG A 13 -9.19 -3.84 -6.98
CA ARG A 13 -10.00 -4.83 -7.71
C ARG A 13 -10.72 -4.19 -8.90
N ALA A 14 -11.30 -3.00 -8.70
CA ALA A 14 -11.92 -2.23 -9.76
C ALA A 14 -10.91 -1.85 -10.86
N GLN A 15 -9.76 -1.30 -10.48
CA GLN A 15 -8.68 -0.99 -11.42
C GLN A 15 -8.25 -2.20 -12.25
N THR A 16 -8.08 -3.36 -11.62
CA THR A 16 -7.69 -4.59 -12.34
C THR A 16 -8.77 -5.01 -13.35
N PHE A 17 -10.05 -4.82 -13.00
CA PHE A 17 -11.18 -5.09 -13.90
C PHE A 17 -11.16 -4.16 -15.11
N ASP A 18 -10.98 -2.87 -14.88
CA ASP A 18 -10.95 -1.84 -15.94
C ASP A 18 -9.72 -1.96 -16.84
N GLU A 19 -8.56 -2.34 -16.26
CA GLU A 19 -7.34 -2.57 -17.02
C GLU A 19 -7.47 -3.76 -17.99
N CYS A 20 -7.94 -4.92 -17.49
CA CYS A 20 -7.99 -6.13 -18.29
C CYS A 20 -8.85 -7.21 -17.63
N LEU A 21 -9.98 -7.59 -18.27
CA LEU A 21 -10.87 -8.65 -17.78
C LEU A 21 -10.17 -10.01 -17.64
N ARG A 22 -9.22 -10.32 -18.52
CA ARG A 22 -8.44 -11.56 -18.46
C ARG A 22 -7.52 -11.58 -17.23
N LYS A 23 -6.83 -10.47 -16.96
CA LYS A 23 -6.01 -10.29 -15.73
C LYS A 23 -6.90 -10.40 -14.49
N TYR A 24 -8.08 -9.77 -14.50
CA TYR A 24 -9.05 -9.84 -13.43
C TYR A 24 -9.50 -11.28 -13.15
N TYR A 25 -9.83 -12.04 -14.19
CA TYR A 25 -10.21 -13.45 -14.05
C TYR A 25 -9.08 -14.27 -13.40
N TYR A 26 -7.87 -14.20 -13.91
CA TYR A 26 -6.74 -14.95 -13.36
C TYR A 26 -6.43 -14.54 -11.93
N HIS A 27 -6.53 -13.26 -11.63
CA HIS A 27 -6.17 -12.72 -10.31
C HIS A 27 -7.17 -13.11 -9.22
N TYR A 28 -8.47 -13.11 -9.51
CA TYR A 28 -9.52 -13.29 -8.50
C TYR A 28 -10.24 -14.63 -8.56
N TYR A 29 -10.25 -15.29 -9.68
CA TYR A 29 -10.94 -16.57 -9.88
C TYR A 29 -9.99 -17.71 -10.25
N GLY A 30 -9.18 -17.57 -11.26
CA GLY A 30 -8.24 -18.61 -11.71
C GLY A 30 -7.22 -18.99 -10.65
N SER A 31 -6.76 -18.03 -9.84
CA SER A 31 -5.83 -18.28 -8.72
C SER A 31 -6.50 -18.81 -7.44
N HIS A 32 -7.84 -18.97 -7.45
CA HIS A 32 -8.56 -19.40 -6.25
C HIS A 32 -8.19 -20.84 -5.88
N ASN A 33 -8.00 -21.09 -4.58
CA ASN A 33 -7.48 -22.35 -4.03
C ASN A 33 -5.99 -22.67 -4.35
N GLY A 34 -5.32 -21.87 -5.19
CA GLY A 34 -3.91 -22.07 -5.51
C GLY A 34 -2.93 -21.89 -4.35
N TRP A 35 -3.38 -21.34 -3.21
CA TRP A 35 -2.59 -21.29 -1.98
C TRP A 35 -2.39 -22.64 -1.31
N ASN A 36 -3.21 -23.63 -1.64
CA ASN A 36 -3.09 -25.00 -1.16
C ASN A 36 -2.57 -25.90 -2.30
N SER A 37 -1.26 -26.06 -2.36
CA SER A 37 -0.62 -26.84 -3.42
C SER A 37 -0.98 -28.33 -3.42
N ALA A 38 -1.52 -28.85 -2.31
CA ALA A 38 -1.95 -30.24 -2.20
C ALA A 38 -3.37 -30.49 -2.78
N GLN A 39 -4.20 -29.45 -2.86
CA GLN A 39 -5.59 -29.55 -3.30
C GLN A 39 -5.88 -28.74 -4.57
N GLY A 40 -5.10 -27.71 -4.85
CA GLY A 40 -5.24 -26.89 -6.05
C GLY A 40 -4.73 -27.61 -7.30
N THR A 41 -5.31 -27.31 -8.46
CA THR A 41 -4.74 -27.74 -9.74
C THR A 41 -3.40 -27.03 -9.98
N GLU A 42 -2.56 -27.61 -10.84
CA GLU A 42 -1.28 -27.00 -11.23
C GLU A 42 -1.47 -25.58 -11.77
N GLU A 43 -2.51 -25.37 -12.57
CA GLU A 43 -2.86 -24.03 -13.08
C GLU A 43 -3.22 -23.06 -11.95
N GLN A 44 -4.07 -23.45 -11.00
CA GLN A 44 -4.45 -22.61 -9.85
C GLN A 44 -3.24 -22.23 -9.00
N VAL A 45 -2.35 -23.19 -8.72
CA VAL A 45 -1.12 -22.96 -7.96
C VAL A 45 -0.20 -21.99 -8.70
N THR A 46 -0.04 -22.18 -10.01
CA THR A 46 0.79 -21.31 -10.85
C THR A 46 0.23 -19.89 -10.88
N LEU A 47 -1.08 -19.72 -11.13
CA LEU A 47 -1.75 -18.42 -11.14
C LEU A 47 -1.68 -17.72 -9.78
N TYR A 48 -1.81 -18.49 -8.69
CA TYR A 48 -1.66 -17.94 -7.35
C TYR A 48 -0.25 -17.43 -7.09
N ARG A 49 0.78 -18.16 -7.51
CA ARG A 49 2.17 -17.75 -7.41
C ARG A 49 2.43 -16.48 -8.23
N LEU A 50 2.01 -16.47 -9.49
CA LEU A 50 2.17 -15.29 -10.37
C LEU A 50 1.48 -14.03 -9.81
N LYS A 51 0.35 -14.20 -9.14
CA LYS A 51 -0.35 -13.12 -8.46
C LYS A 51 0.46 -12.50 -7.30
N GLN A 52 1.36 -13.25 -6.68
CA GLN A 52 2.19 -12.78 -5.56
C GLN A 52 3.50 -12.11 -6.03
N LEU A 53 3.77 -12.10 -7.34
CA LEU A 53 4.94 -11.39 -7.85
C LEU A 53 4.81 -9.89 -7.59
N SER A 54 5.89 -9.30 -7.17
CA SER A 54 6.07 -7.86 -7.05
C SER A 54 7.02 -7.37 -8.15
N ASN A 55 7.27 -6.08 -8.21
CA ASN A 55 8.35 -5.48 -9.00
C ASN A 55 9.04 -4.40 -8.18
N LEU A 56 10.16 -3.87 -8.67
CA LEU A 56 10.94 -2.87 -7.95
C LEU A 56 10.14 -1.62 -7.58
N TYR A 57 9.20 -1.19 -8.42
CA TYR A 57 8.39 0.01 -8.17
C TYR A 57 7.32 -0.25 -7.10
N ILE A 58 6.63 -1.40 -7.16
CA ILE A 58 5.65 -1.83 -6.15
C ILE A 58 6.37 -2.04 -4.82
N LEU A 59 7.52 -2.71 -4.82
CA LEU A 59 8.34 -2.91 -3.62
C LEU A 59 8.73 -1.57 -3.00
N PHE A 60 9.21 -0.61 -3.81
CA PHE A 60 9.55 0.72 -3.35
C PHE A 60 8.34 1.43 -2.73
N GLY A 61 7.16 1.35 -3.36
CA GLY A 61 5.92 1.90 -2.82
C GLY A 61 5.57 1.31 -1.45
N ASN A 62 5.58 -0.01 -1.33
CA ASN A 62 5.28 -0.71 -0.08
C ASN A 62 6.26 -0.33 1.05
N ILE A 63 7.56 -0.25 0.75
CA ILE A 63 8.58 0.18 1.72
C ILE A 63 8.38 1.64 2.12
N THR A 64 7.96 2.50 1.19
CA THR A 64 7.62 3.90 1.50
C THR A 64 6.46 3.99 2.49
N HIS A 65 5.36 3.25 2.26
CA HIS A 65 4.24 3.20 3.21
C HIS A 65 4.69 2.71 4.60
N GLN A 66 5.47 1.62 4.66
CA GLN A 66 6.01 1.12 5.93
C GLN A 66 6.91 2.14 6.65
N MET A 67 7.71 2.89 5.89
CA MET A 67 8.53 3.97 6.45
C MET A 67 7.66 5.09 7.01
N CYS A 68 6.68 5.59 6.25
CA CYS A 68 5.75 6.64 6.69
C CYS A 68 5.01 6.22 7.96
N GLU A 69 4.48 5.00 7.98
CA GLU A 69 3.83 4.41 9.16
C GLU A 69 4.78 4.39 10.38
N SER A 70 5.98 3.88 10.19
CA SER A 70 6.98 3.78 11.27
C SER A 70 7.35 5.15 11.85
N VAL A 71 7.53 6.16 10.99
CA VAL A 71 7.83 7.54 11.41
C VAL A 71 6.67 8.13 12.19
N ILE A 72 5.43 7.95 11.72
CA ILE A 72 4.23 8.48 12.37
C ILE A 72 3.99 7.80 13.72
N ARG A 73 4.09 6.46 13.79
CA ARG A 73 3.95 5.72 15.04
C ARG A 73 5.05 6.09 16.04
N GLY A 74 6.31 6.22 15.58
CA GLY A 74 7.41 6.69 16.41
C GLY A 74 7.20 8.10 16.96
N TRP A 75 6.60 8.99 16.16
CA TRP A 75 6.18 10.32 16.62
C TRP A 75 5.09 10.24 17.70
N MET A 76 4.07 9.42 17.50
CA MET A 76 2.98 9.25 18.49
C MET A 76 3.51 8.73 19.84
N GLU A 77 4.48 7.82 19.81
CA GLU A 77 5.00 7.17 21.02
C GLU A 77 6.05 8.03 21.74
N LYS A 78 6.94 8.70 21.01
CA LYS A 78 8.15 9.32 21.55
C LYS A 78 8.26 10.82 21.31
N GLY A 79 7.38 11.39 20.47
CA GLY A 79 7.49 12.79 20.05
C GLY A 79 8.78 13.10 19.27
N ALA A 80 9.45 12.06 18.75
CA ALA A 80 10.75 12.17 18.11
C ALA A 80 10.67 11.85 16.61
N ILE A 81 11.45 12.58 15.82
CA ILE A 81 11.54 12.42 14.37
C ILE A 81 12.90 11.80 14.04
N PRO A 82 12.94 10.70 13.30
CA PRO A 82 14.19 10.16 12.80
C PRO A 82 14.91 11.15 11.86
N ARG A 83 16.24 11.15 11.90
CA ARG A 83 17.03 11.93 10.93
C ARG A 83 16.85 11.35 9.53
N THR A 84 16.86 12.21 8.50
CA THR A 84 16.72 11.80 7.09
C THR A 84 17.76 10.74 6.68
N ALA A 85 19.01 10.89 7.07
CA ALA A 85 20.09 9.94 6.79
C ALA A 85 19.82 8.53 7.37
N TYR A 86 19.15 8.45 8.55
CA TYR A 86 18.72 7.17 9.12
C TYR A 86 17.65 6.53 8.24
N LEU A 87 16.64 7.29 7.81
CA LEU A 87 15.57 6.78 6.96
C LEU A 87 16.10 6.34 5.59
N GLU A 88 17.03 7.09 4.99
CA GLU A 88 17.70 6.69 3.74
C GLU A 88 18.41 5.36 3.88
N THR A 89 19.15 5.17 4.96
CA THR A 89 19.85 3.92 5.25
C THR A 89 18.87 2.78 5.49
N ALA A 90 17.82 3.01 6.27
CA ALA A 90 16.80 2.00 6.59
C ALA A 90 16.06 1.54 5.31
N MET A 91 15.57 2.47 4.48
CA MET A 91 14.91 2.13 3.21
C MET A 91 15.83 1.38 2.26
N LYS A 92 17.08 1.81 2.12
CA LYS A 92 18.08 1.11 1.31
C LYS A 92 18.28 -0.33 1.79
N ASN A 93 18.38 -0.53 3.10
CA ASN A 93 18.54 -1.87 3.66
C ASN A 93 17.31 -2.73 3.43
N MET A 94 16.10 -2.18 3.56
CA MET A 94 14.86 -2.90 3.28
C MET A 94 14.80 -3.32 1.80
N LEU A 95 15.08 -2.41 0.87
CA LEU A 95 15.14 -2.72 -0.56
C LEU A 95 16.16 -3.81 -0.89
N ASN A 96 17.38 -3.70 -0.34
CA ASN A 96 18.43 -4.69 -0.56
C ASN A 96 18.09 -6.06 0.04
N ASN A 97 17.48 -6.11 1.21
CA ASN A 97 17.06 -7.36 1.83
C ASN A 97 15.96 -8.04 1.03
N SER A 98 14.96 -7.29 0.58
CA SER A 98 13.90 -7.81 -0.29
C SER A 98 14.43 -8.32 -1.63
N TYR A 99 15.41 -7.60 -2.22
CA TYR A 99 16.08 -8.09 -3.43
C TYR A 99 16.83 -9.39 -3.18
N LYS A 100 17.62 -9.47 -2.11
CA LYS A 100 18.33 -10.70 -1.72
C LYS A 100 17.38 -11.86 -1.45
N GLU A 101 16.26 -11.60 -0.78
CA GLU A 101 15.23 -12.62 -0.55
C GLU A 101 14.67 -13.15 -1.87
N SER A 102 14.44 -12.29 -2.86
CA SER A 102 13.92 -12.71 -4.17
C SER A 102 14.86 -13.60 -4.96
N LEU A 103 16.16 -13.67 -4.62
CA LEU A 103 17.10 -14.58 -5.25
C LEU A 103 16.89 -16.06 -4.82
N HIS A 104 16.10 -16.30 -3.77
CA HIS A 104 15.81 -17.64 -3.23
C HIS A 104 14.43 -18.14 -3.71
N ARG A 105 14.33 -18.44 -5.01
CA ARG A 105 13.08 -18.85 -5.66
C ARG A 105 12.42 -20.06 -5.00
N GLU A 106 13.21 -21.05 -4.59
CA GLU A 106 12.72 -22.27 -3.94
C GLU A 106 12.05 -22.00 -2.59
N LEU A 107 12.55 -21.04 -1.82
CA LEU A 107 11.93 -20.63 -0.57
C LEU A 107 10.62 -19.85 -0.81
N TRP A 108 10.61 -19.00 -1.83
CA TRP A 108 9.38 -18.31 -2.22
C TRP A 108 8.30 -19.27 -2.72
N LEU A 109 8.65 -20.31 -3.49
CA LEU A 109 7.70 -21.29 -3.97
C LEU A 109 6.96 -22.04 -2.85
N GLN A 110 7.58 -22.14 -1.65
CA GLN A 110 6.98 -22.74 -0.46
C GLN A 110 6.00 -21.82 0.24
N ASP A 111 6.28 -20.50 0.25
CA ASP A 111 5.45 -19.50 0.91
C ASP A 111 5.37 -18.20 0.08
N PRO A 112 4.70 -18.22 -1.08
CA PRO A 112 4.69 -17.09 -2.00
C PRO A 112 3.97 -15.85 -1.46
N LYS A 113 3.08 -16.02 -0.47
CA LYS A 113 2.34 -14.90 0.14
C LYS A 113 3.19 -14.05 1.08
N ASN A 114 4.08 -14.69 1.84
CA ASN A 114 4.81 -14.03 2.91
C ASN A 114 6.28 -13.73 2.54
N ARG A 115 6.69 -14.13 1.34
CA ARG A 115 8.03 -13.90 0.81
C ARG A 115 8.01 -12.99 -0.40
N VAL A 116 9.08 -12.22 -0.56
CA VAL A 116 9.22 -11.32 -1.71
C VAL A 116 9.79 -12.10 -2.90
N MET A 117 9.13 -11.96 -4.05
CA MET A 117 9.68 -12.35 -5.35
C MET A 117 9.47 -11.20 -6.32
N LEU A 118 10.56 -10.69 -6.87
CA LEU A 118 10.52 -9.67 -7.89
C LEU A 118 10.32 -10.29 -9.26
N ALA A 119 9.43 -9.72 -10.06
CA ALA A 119 9.18 -10.15 -11.42
C ALA A 119 10.47 -10.12 -12.27
N GLU A 120 11.30 -9.11 -12.05
CA GLU A 120 12.60 -8.96 -12.69
C GLU A 120 13.49 -10.19 -12.41
N VAL A 121 13.50 -10.70 -11.18
CA VAL A 121 14.28 -11.90 -10.81
C VAL A 121 13.58 -13.17 -11.28
N TYR A 122 12.25 -13.23 -11.19
CA TYR A 122 11.47 -14.41 -11.57
C TYR A 122 11.57 -14.73 -13.05
N TYR A 123 11.62 -13.70 -13.90
CA TYR A 123 11.72 -13.82 -15.37
C TYR A 123 13.14 -13.67 -15.90
N ASP A 124 14.15 -13.63 -15.02
CA ASP A 124 15.55 -13.41 -15.36
C ASP A 124 15.78 -12.11 -16.18
N ASP A 125 14.95 -11.09 -15.93
CA ASP A 125 15.08 -9.79 -16.54
C ASP A 125 16.26 -9.04 -15.92
N GLU A 126 17.06 -8.39 -16.75
CA GLU A 126 18.11 -7.52 -16.27
C GLU A 126 17.52 -6.30 -15.54
N VAL A 127 17.97 -6.07 -14.31
CA VAL A 127 17.61 -4.85 -13.57
C VAL A 127 18.47 -3.70 -14.08
N LEU A 128 17.89 -2.91 -14.97
CA LEU A 128 18.59 -1.81 -15.63
C LEU A 128 19.09 -0.76 -14.61
N PRO A 129 20.34 -0.28 -14.77
CA PRO A 129 20.92 0.76 -13.90
C PRO A 129 20.04 2.01 -13.77
N GLU A 130 19.32 2.38 -14.84
CA GLU A 130 18.41 3.53 -14.83
C GLU A 130 17.24 3.32 -13.87
N ARG A 131 16.71 2.11 -13.74
CA ARG A 131 15.63 1.80 -12.76
C ARG A 131 16.14 1.95 -11.34
N ILE A 132 17.36 1.50 -11.07
CA ILE A 132 18.00 1.66 -9.76
C ILE A 132 18.26 3.14 -9.46
N ALA A 133 18.76 3.90 -10.43
CA ALA A 133 18.99 5.34 -10.28
C ALA A 133 17.69 6.10 -9.97
N LEU A 134 16.62 5.79 -10.71
CA LEU A 134 15.29 6.38 -10.48
C LEU A 134 14.74 6.07 -9.07
N ILE A 135 14.91 4.84 -8.58
CA ILE A 135 14.48 4.48 -7.23
C ILE A 135 15.28 5.23 -6.17
N LYS A 136 16.59 5.40 -6.35
CA LYS A 136 17.42 6.20 -5.44
C LYS A 136 17.00 7.67 -5.41
N GLU A 137 16.74 8.24 -6.57
CA GLU A 137 16.24 9.63 -6.68
C GLU A 137 14.90 9.77 -5.96
N ARG A 138 13.94 8.88 -6.22
CA ARG A 138 12.63 8.88 -5.57
C ARG A 138 12.75 8.66 -4.06
N GLN A 139 13.63 7.79 -3.60
CA GLN A 139 13.88 7.57 -2.18
C GLN A 139 14.30 8.87 -1.49
N HIS A 140 15.26 9.58 -2.07
CA HIS A 140 15.69 10.87 -1.55
C HIS A 140 14.54 11.89 -1.52
N ALA A 141 13.82 12.03 -2.64
CA ALA A 141 12.69 12.96 -2.76
C ALA A 141 11.58 12.67 -1.74
N VAL A 142 11.17 11.40 -1.60
CA VAL A 142 10.14 10.98 -0.65
C VAL A 142 10.51 11.35 0.79
N ILE A 143 11.75 11.05 1.21
CA ILE A 143 12.20 11.33 2.57
C ILE A 143 12.26 12.83 2.84
N GLN A 144 12.77 13.62 1.89
CA GLN A 144 12.81 15.08 2.02
C GLN A 144 11.40 15.69 2.06
N ASN A 145 10.51 15.20 1.20
CA ASN A 145 9.16 15.71 1.09
C ASN A 145 8.30 15.32 2.29
N LEU A 146 8.48 14.13 2.88
CA LEU A 146 7.72 13.68 4.05
C LEU A 146 7.71 14.77 5.13
N TYR A 147 8.87 15.32 5.47
CA TYR A 147 9.00 16.34 6.52
C TYR A 147 8.57 17.75 6.09
N ARG A 148 8.36 17.97 4.80
CA ARG A 148 7.86 19.26 4.25
C ARG A 148 6.35 19.27 4.07
N THR A 149 5.66 18.13 4.25
CA THR A 149 4.21 18.04 4.08
C THR A 149 3.45 18.93 5.08
N ALA A 150 2.25 19.37 4.71
CA ALA A 150 1.36 20.10 5.61
C ALA A 150 1.03 19.27 6.85
N VAL A 151 0.80 17.97 6.66
CA VAL A 151 0.57 17.00 7.74
C VAL A 151 1.63 17.12 8.82
N TRP A 152 2.90 17.03 8.41
CA TRP A 152 4.01 17.02 9.34
C TRP A 152 4.16 18.32 10.09
N ARG A 153 4.00 19.44 9.38
CA ARG A 153 4.01 20.78 10.01
C ARG A 153 2.89 20.96 11.03
N GLU A 154 1.68 20.52 10.70
CA GLU A 154 0.51 20.63 11.59
C GLU A 154 0.69 19.77 12.85
N LEU A 155 1.21 18.54 12.71
CA LEU A 155 1.52 17.66 13.85
C LEU A 155 2.58 18.26 14.77
N GLN A 156 3.68 18.79 14.21
CA GLN A 156 4.75 19.40 14.99
C GLN A 156 4.32 20.68 15.73
N GLN A 157 3.41 21.43 15.13
CA GLN A 157 2.85 22.65 15.74
C GLN A 157 1.78 22.35 16.80
N GLY A 158 1.44 21.09 17.04
CA GLY A 158 0.36 20.71 17.93
C GLY A 158 -1.04 21.08 17.44
N LYS A 159 -1.18 21.43 16.14
CA LYS A 159 -2.44 21.85 15.52
C LYS A 159 -3.27 20.69 14.96
N ALA A 160 -2.78 19.48 15.15
CA ALA A 160 -3.42 18.28 14.66
C ALA A 160 -3.17 17.09 15.59
N ARG A 161 -4.12 16.16 15.62
CA ARG A 161 -4.01 14.90 16.35
C ARG A 161 -4.26 13.73 15.40
N ILE A 162 -3.40 12.73 15.45
CA ILE A 162 -3.56 11.51 14.69
C ILE A 162 -4.74 10.72 15.26
N VAL A 163 -5.60 10.24 14.37
CA VAL A 163 -6.78 9.43 14.71
C VAL A 163 -6.51 7.97 14.36
N GLU A 164 -6.05 7.69 13.13
CA GLU A 164 -5.79 6.34 12.64
C GLU A 164 -4.55 6.32 11.75
N VAL A 165 -3.79 5.21 11.79
CA VAL A 165 -2.59 4.98 10.94
C VAL A 165 -2.68 3.58 10.37
N GLU A 166 -2.53 3.45 9.02
CA GLU A 166 -2.50 2.16 8.30
C GLU A 166 -3.68 1.24 8.69
N LYS A 167 -4.88 1.82 8.72
CA LYS A 167 -6.07 1.07 9.12
C LYS A 167 -6.70 0.35 7.93
N TRP A 168 -6.81 -0.97 8.07
CA TRP A 168 -7.68 -1.79 7.25
C TRP A 168 -9.08 -1.86 7.86
N ASP A 169 -10.08 -1.60 7.04
CA ASP A 169 -11.45 -1.73 7.49
C ASP A 169 -12.35 -2.30 6.37
N THR A 170 -13.51 -2.77 6.77
CA THR A 170 -14.52 -3.24 5.84
C THR A 170 -15.85 -2.64 6.21
N MET A 171 -16.59 -2.18 5.22
CA MET A 171 -17.96 -1.71 5.39
C MET A 171 -18.91 -2.42 4.44
N LEU A 172 -20.19 -2.38 4.75
CA LEU A 172 -21.25 -2.81 3.84
C LEU A 172 -21.85 -1.59 3.16
N LEU A 173 -21.82 -1.58 1.84
CA LEU A 173 -22.48 -0.58 1.01
C LEU A 173 -23.49 -1.31 0.12
N HIS A 174 -24.79 -1.10 0.36
CA HIS A 174 -25.86 -1.83 -0.33
C HIS A 174 -25.59 -3.35 -0.43
N GLU A 175 -25.35 -3.98 0.73
CA GLU A 175 -25.05 -5.43 0.88
C GLU A 175 -23.70 -5.86 0.29
N THR A 176 -23.00 -4.97 -0.38
CA THR A 176 -21.66 -5.25 -0.94
C THR A 176 -20.59 -4.95 0.10
N LYS A 177 -19.71 -5.93 0.34
CA LYS A 177 -18.54 -5.74 1.20
C LYS A 177 -17.48 -4.91 0.48
N VAL A 178 -17.13 -3.76 1.05
CA VAL A 178 -16.11 -2.84 0.54
C VAL A 178 -14.89 -2.89 1.46
N TYR A 179 -13.73 -3.17 0.88
CA TYR A 179 -12.44 -3.11 1.57
C TYR A 179 -11.80 -1.76 1.36
N VAL A 180 -11.41 -1.12 2.45
CA VAL A 180 -10.73 0.17 2.43
C VAL A 180 -9.49 0.11 3.31
N LYS A 181 -8.41 0.71 2.83
CA LYS A 181 -7.19 0.94 3.60
C LYS A 181 -6.91 2.43 3.62
N MET A 182 -6.76 3.02 4.80
CA MET A 182 -6.33 4.40 4.99
C MET A 182 -4.89 4.41 5.50
N ASP A 183 -4.04 5.21 4.89
CA ASP A 183 -2.66 5.35 5.35
C ASP A 183 -2.59 6.21 6.61
N LEU A 184 -3.30 7.36 6.62
CA LEU A 184 -3.37 8.23 7.79
C LEU A 184 -4.69 9.00 7.82
N LEU A 185 -5.29 9.04 8.99
CA LEU A 185 -6.40 9.94 9.33
C LEU A 185 -5.99 10.80 10.51
N TYR A 186 -6.09 12.12 10.38
CA TYR A 186 -5.85 13.03 11.49
C TYR A 186 -6.91 14.12 11.59
N ARG A 187 -7.04 14.70 12.78
CA ARG A 187 -7.98 15.77 13.08
C ARG A 187 -7.23 17.05 13.42
N ARG A 188 -7.62 18.15 12.81
CA ARG A 188 -7.14 19.50 13.11
C ARG A 188 -7.87 20.09 14.31
N ASP A 189 -7.28 21.10 14.95
CA ASP A 189 -7.89 21.80 16.09
C ASP A 189 -9.20 22.52 15.72
N ASN A 190 -9.34 22.96 14.46
CA ASN A 190 -10.58 23.54 13.95
C ASN A 190 -11.69 22.48 13.70
N GLY A 191 -11.44 21.22 14.00
CA GLY A 191 -12.37 20.11 13.85
C GLY A 191 -12.35 19.42 12.48
N ASP A 192 -11.58 19.91 11.52
CA ASP A 192 -11.46 19.30 10.20
C ASP A 192 -10.82 17.89 10.32
N MET A 193 -11.37 16.94 9.60
CA MET A 193 -10.76 15.62 9.41
C MET A 193 -10.00 15.59 8.10
N VAL A 194 -8.80 15.05 8.12
CA VAL A 194 -7.93 14.97 6.94
C VAL A 194 -7.52 13.53 6.71
N ILE A 195 -7.84 13.01 5.53
CA ILE A 195 -7.35 11.71 5.04
C ILE A 195 -6.09 11.98 4.24
N VAL A 196 -5.06 11.20 4.51
CA VAL A 196 -3.82 11.20 3.72
C VAL A 196 -3.63 9.81 3.13
N ASP A 197 -3.28 9.78 1.86
CA ASP A 197 -2.93 8.58 1.11
C ASP A 197 -1.59 8.85 0.42
N TRP A 198 -0.58 8.03 0.75
CA TRP A 198 0.78 8.21 0.24
C TRP A 198 0.90 7.62 -1.16
N LYS A 199 1.33 8.42 -2.13
CA LYS A 199 1.55 7.96 -3.50
C LYS A 199 2.99 8.21 -3.92
N THR A 200 3.61 7.17 -4.46
CA THR A 200 5.00 7.20 -4.98
C THR A 200 5.05 7.03 -6.50
N GLY A 201 3.89 6.83 -7.12
CA GLY A 201 3.73 6.61 -8.56
C GLY A 201 3.63 7.89 -9.37
N LYS A 202 3.13 7.75 -10.61
CA LYS A 202 2.77 8.88 -11.46
C LYS A 202 1.57 9.61 -10.88
N GLU A 203 1.47 10.91 -11.16
CA GLU A 203 0.26 11.67 -10.89
C GLU A 203 -0.95 11.02 -11.56
N GLY A 204 -2.06 10.97 -10.86
CA GLY A 204 -3.32 10.39 -11.34
C GLY A 204 -4.50 10.91 -10.53
N ASP A 205 -5.70 10.71 -11.04
CA ASP A 205 -6.92 10.95 -10.29
C ASP A 205 -7.21 9.75 -9.39
N PHE A 206 -7.15 9.95 -8.09
CA PHE A 206 -7.45 8.95 -7.06
C PHE A 206 -8.69 9.34 -6.24
N SER A 207 -9.51 10.25 -6.76
CA SER A 207 -10.73 10.74 -6.10
C SER A 207 -11.66 9.60 -5.68
N ASP A 208 -11.84 8.59 -6.53
CA ASP A 208 -12.70 7.44 -6.26
C ASP A 208 -12.20 6.62 -5.04
N GLN A 209 -10.88 6.47 -4.89
CA GLN A 209 -10.29 5.79 -3.73
C GLN A 209 -10.62 6.56 -2.45
N LEU A 210 -10.43 7.86 -2.46
CA LEU A 210 -10.73 8.73 -1.34
C LEU A 210 -12.23 8.75 -1.04
N PHE A 211 -13.07 8.73 -2.08
CA PHE A 211 -14.52 8.67 -1.92
C PHE A 211 -14.98 7.43 -1.16
N CYS A 212 -14.36 6.28 -1.44
CA CYS A 212 -14.62 5.04 -0.70
C CYS A 212 -14.19 5.09 0.78
N MET A 213 -13.26 6.00 1.14
CA MET A 213 -12.80 6.15 2.53
C MET A 213 -13.75 7.04 3.38
N LEU A 214 -14.57 7.88 2.74
CA LEU A 214 -15.45 8.82 3.44
C LEU A 214 -16.44 8.18 4.43
N PRO A 215 -17.13 7.07 4.10
CA PRO A 215 -18.06 6.43 5.01
C PRO A 215 -17.41 5.91 6.28
N MET A 216 -16.11 5.53 6.22
CA MET A 216 -15.36 5.06 7.39
C MET A 216 -15.13 6.16 8.41
N CYS A 217 -14.95 7.39 7.96
CA CYS A 217 -14.82 8.53 8.84
C CYS A 217 -16.13 8.80 9.62
N ARG A 218 -17.28 8.33 9.13
CA ARG A 218 -18.56 8.48 9.81
C ARG A 218 -18.72 7.57 11.04
N SER A 219 -18.20 6.36 10.99
CA SER A 219 -18.29 5.41 12.11
C SER A 219 -17.46 5.82 13.32
N THR A 220 -16.42 6.62 13.07
CA THR A 220 -15.54 7.17 14.13
C THR A 220 -15.98 8.56 14.59
N ILE A 221 -16.84 9.25 13.80
CA ILE A 221 -17.23 10.65 14.02
C ILE A 221 -18.70 10.85 13.65
N SER A 222 -19.54 10.78 14.65
CA SER A 222 -20.90 11.32 14.57
C SER A 222 -20.84 12.85 14.43
N PHE A 223 -21.05 13.42 13.27
CA PHE A 223 -21.14 14.86 13.01
C PHE A 223 -19.94 15.55 12.36
N LEU A 224 -19.58 15.37 11.11
CA LEU A 224 -18.93 16.52 10.40
C LEU A 224 -18.71 16.29 8.89
N TRP A 225 -19.77 16.22 8.11
CA TRP A 225 -19.74 16.09 6.65
C TRP A 225 -19.19 17.32 5.89
N ARG A 226 -18.96 18.43 6.52
CA ARG A 226 -18.70 19.70 5.82
C ARG A 226 -17.22 20.08 5.66
N ARG A 227 -16.26 19.30 6.21
CA ARG A 227 -14.86 19.74 6.26
C ARG A 227 -13.84 18.62 6.06
N LEU A 228 -14.02 17.77 5.03
CA LEU A 228 -12.96 16.87 4.59
C LEU A 228 -12.07 17.59 3.58
N ARG A 229 -10.77 17.58 3.85
CA ARG A 229 -9.76 18.07 2.91
C ARG A 229 -8.81 16.94 2.57
N TYR A 230 -8.37 16.91 1.35
CA TYR A 230 -7.45 15.93 0.80
C TYR A 230 -6.08 16.55 0.70
N VAL A 231 -5.04 15.81 1.07
CA VAL A 231 -3.66 16.22 0.87
C VAL A 231 -2.97 15.16 0.02
N TRP A 232 -2.47 15.61 -1.11
CA TRP A 232 -1.76 14.80 -2.08
C TRP A 232 -0.26 14.80 -1.85
N SER A 233 0.32 13.67 -2.14
CA SER A 233 1.69 13.33 -2.55
C SER A 233 2.89 13.71 -1.67
N ILE A 234 3.69 12.71 -1.55
CA ILE A 234 5.12 12.84 -1.33
C ILE A 234 5.84 12.83 -2.69
#